data_d7632a59946b97add40f5630e5144934
#
_entry.id   d7632a59946b97add40f5630e5144934
#
_cell.length_a   1.000
_cell.length_b   1.000
_cell.length_c   1.000
_cell.angle_alpha   90.00
_cell.angle_beta   90.00
_cell.angle_gamma   90.00
#
_symmetry.space_group_name_H-M   'P 1'
#
loop_
_entity.id
_entity.type
_entity.pdbx_description
1 polymer ?
#
loop_
_entity_poly.entity_id
_entity_poly.type
_entity_poly.pdbx_seq_one_letter_code
_entity_poly.pdbx_strand_id
1 'polypeptide(L)'
;EKIKHREGYRPFAPMILKEHFNEYFIRPTDNHPYMLQAPMCRDKAKNEAPAIVHVDGTARVQTVTQDNGRVHEVLTEFYKITGVPILINTSFNDNNEPIVFTCLDALCCFGRTNADILVVNQSWFKRADISSIKLFINDSEVAQQKIRDEYFETAIKSNTTINSSTQSKVLTHFF
;
A
#
# COMPACT_ATOMS: atom_id res chain seq x y z
N GLU A 1 6.23 -9.61 9.36
CA GLU A 1 7.52 -10.30 9.29
C GLU A 1 7.69 -11.12 8.00
N LYS A 2 6.70 -11.93 7.58
CA LYS A 2 6.85 -12.82 6.41
C LYS A 2 6.87 -12.09 5.06
N ILE A 3 6.15 -10.99 4.91
CA ILE A 3 6.01 -10.26 3.63
C ILE A 3 6.97 -9.08 3.57
N LYS A 4 7.05 -8.31 4.67
CA LYS A 4 7.96 -7.17 4.81
C LYS A 4 8.89 -7.42 6.01
N HIS A 5 10.16 -7.07 5.91
CA HIS A 5 11.13 -7.13 7.01
C HIS A 5 10.87 -5.97 7.98
N ARG A 6 9.74 -6.03 8.71
CA ARG A 6 9.26 -5.01 9.62
C ARG A 6 9.24 -5.51 11.06
N GLU A 7 9.49 -4.61 12.00
CA GLU A 7 9.45 -4.91 13.43
C GLU A 7 8.03 -5.35 13.86
N GLY A 8 7.96 -6.47 14.60
CA GLY A 8 6.68 -7.08 15.00
C GLY A 8 5.82 -6.24 15.96
N TYR A 9 6.42 -5.24 16.65
CA TYR A 9 5.68 -4.37 17.57
C TYR A 9 4.90 -3.24 16.87
N ARG A 10 5.17 -2.96 15.59
CA ARG A 10 4.44 -1.92 14.84
C ARG A 10 3.06 -2.42 14.45
N PRO A 11 1.98 -1.76 14.88
CA PRO A 11 0.63 -2.14 14.49
C PRO A 11 0.39 -1.90 12.99
N PHE A 12 -0.53 -2.68 12.43
CA PHE A 12 -1.01 -2.47 11.07
C PHE A 12 -2.11 -1.39 11.04
N ALA A 13 -2.17 -0.65 9.95
CA ALA A 13 -3.26 0.29 9.70
C ALA A 13 -4.30 -0.36 8.78
N PRO A 14 -5.59 -0.38 9.14
CA PRO A 14 -6.64 -0.85 8.28
C PRO A 14 -7.11 0.22 7.29
N MET A 15 -7.60 -0.21 6.13
CA MET A 15 -8.55 0.52 5.32
C MET A 15 -9.90 -0.16 5.40
N ILE A 16 -10.99 0.62 5.48
CA ILE A 16 -12.37 0.14 5.61
C ILE A 16 -13.28 0.87 4.62
N LEU A 17 -14.27 0.17 4.07
CA LEU A 17 -15.39 0.83 3.37
C LEU A 17 -16.08 1.80 4.32
N LYS A 18 -16.21 3.07 3.93
CA LYS A 18 -16.69 4.16 4.80
C LYS A 18 -18.08 3.86 5.37
N GLU A 19 -18.98 3.28 4.60
CA GLU A 19 -20.32 2.90 4.99
C GLU A 19 -20.38 1.90 6.16
N HIS A 20 -19.33 1.11 6.34
CA HIS A 20 -19.19 0.14 7.43
C HIS A 20 -18.39 0.65 8.63
N PHE A 21 -17.86 1.89 8.58
CA PHE A 21 -16.99 2.42 9.62
C PHE A 21 -17.60 2.30 11.03
N ASN A 22 -18.84 2.73 11.20
CA ASN A 22 -19.52 2.76 12.49
C ASN A 22 -19.85 1.38 13.09
N GLU A 23 -19.75 0.31 12.29
CA GLU A 23 -19.88 -1.06 12.78
C GLU A 23 -18.63 -1.51 13.54
N TYR A 24 -17.46 -1.00 13.16
CA TYR A 24 -16.15 -1.44 13.64
C TYR A 24 -15.47 -0.46 14.58
N PHE A 25 -15.78 0.84 14.46
CA PHE A 25 -15.07 1.90 15.19
C PHE A 25 -16.02 2.87 15.90
N ILE A 26 -15.49 3.53 16.94
CA ILE A 26 -16.20 4.52 17.74
C ILE A 26 -15.46 5.86 17.60
N ARG A 27 -16.13 6.86 16.99
CA ARG A 27 -15.64 8.24 16.88
C ARG A 27 -16.77 9.21 16.52
N PRO A 28 -16.59 10.51 16.79
CA PRO A 28 -17.54 11.56 16.39
C PRO A 28 -17.69 11.71 14.89
N THR A 29 -16.70 11.31 14.09
CA THR A 29 -16.71 11.35 12.62
C THR A 29 -16.32 10.00 12.04
N ASP A 30 -16.91 9.66 10.90
CA ASP A 30 -16.62 8.48 10.09
C ASP A 30 -15.70 8.81 8.88
N ASN A 31 -15.15 10.02 8.82
CA ASN A 31 -14.32 10.48 7.70
C ASN A 31 -12.85 10.54 8.09
N HIS A 32 -12.09 9.51 7.72
CA HIS A 32 -10.67 9.35 8.03
C HIS A 32 -9.83 9.02 6.77
N PRO A 33 -9.85 9.84 5.72
CA PRO A 33 -9.22 9.48 4.43
C PRO A 33 -7.69 9.40 4.50
N TYR A 34 -7.06 10.02 5.51
CA TYR A 34 -5.59 10.17 5.62
C TYR A 34 -4.99 9.53 6.86
N MET A 35 -5.70 8.64 7.55
CA MET A 35 -5.19 7.94 8.75
C MET A 35 -4.64 8.88 9.85
N LEU A 36 -5.21 10.06 10.03
CA LEU A 36 -4.74 11.07 11.00
C LEU A 36 -5.21 10.80 12.43
N GLN A 37 -6.14 9.89 12.62
CA GLN A 37 -6.74 9.59 13.92
C GLN A 37 -6.76 8.08 14.17
N ALA A 38 -6.81 7.73 15.45
CA ALA A 38 -6.92 6.33 15.91
C ALA A 38 -8.22 6.16 16.72
N PRO A 39 -9.35 5.84 16.08
CA PRO A 39 -10.60 5.54 16.77
C PRO A 39 -10.51 4.27 17.62
N MET A 40 -11.37 4.19 18.66
CA MET A 40 -11.52 2.97 19.44
C MET A 40 -12.18 1.87 18.61
N CYS A 41 -11.64 0.66 18.71
CA CYS A 41 -12.21 -0.52 18.07
C CYS A 41 -13.42 -1.05 18.86
N ARG A 42 -14.50 -1.35 18.16
CA ARG A 42 -15.62 -2.13 18.71
C ARG A 42 -15.23 -3.61 18.79
N ASP A 43 -16.03 -4.38 19.51
CA ASP A 43 -15.79 -5.82 19.64
C ASP A 43 -15.85 -6.55 18.28
N LYS A 44 -16.66 -6.06 17.34
CA LYS A 44 -16.69 -6.58 15.97
C LYS A 44 -15.29 -6.48 15.29
N ALA A 45 -14.60 -5.34 15.42
CA ALA A 45 -13.24 -5.19 14.90
C ALA A 45 -12.25 -6.13 15.58
N LYS A 46 -12.36 -6.30 16.90
CA LYS A 46 -11.49 -7.19 17.68
C LYS A 46 -11.68 -8.67 17.29
N ASN A 47 -12.89 -9.06 16.94
CA ASN A 47 -13.23 -10.44 16.59
C ASN A 47 -12.90 -10.77 15.13
N GLU A 48 -13.25 -9.88 14.19
CA GLU A 48 -13.15 -10.15 12.75
C GLU A 48 -11.81 -9.70 12.15
N ALA A 49 -11.15 -8.71 12.76
CA ALA A 49 -9.88 -8.16 12.28
C ALA A 49 -8.87 -7.89 13.41
N PRO A 50 -8.54 -8.86 14.27
CA PRO A 50 -7.71 -8.64 15.46
C PRO A 50 -6.32 -8.05 15.16
N ALA A 51 -5.77 -8.28 13.97
CA ALA A 51 -4.45 -7.80 13.57
C ALA A 51 -4.31 -6.28 13.44
N ILE A 52 -5.44 -5.55 13.36
CA ILE A 52 -5.44 -4.09 13.26
C ILE A 52 -5.56 -3.39 14.61
N VAL A 53 -5.89 -4.13 15.67
CA VAL A 53 -6.17 -3.57 16.99
C VAL A 53 -4.87 -3.34 17.74
N HIS A 54 -4.61 -2.10 18.14
CA HIS A 54 -3.48 -1.72 18.96
C HIS A 54 -3.66 -2.20 20.41
N VAL A 55 -2.59 -2.20 21.20
CA VAL A 55 -2.61 -2.62 22.60
C VAL A 55 -3.55 -1.79 23.48
N ASP A 56 -3.82 -0.53 23.08
CA ASP A 56 -4.76 0.37 23.76
C ASP A 56 -6.21 0.25 23.24
N GLY A 57 -6.48 -0.71 22.35
CA GLY A 57 -7.79 -0.94 21.75
C GLY A 57 -8.17 0.01 20.62
N THR A 58 -7.23 0.84 20.14
CA THR A 58 -7.45 1.72 18.97
C THR A 58 -6.98 1.10 17.68
N ALA A 59 -7.30 1.72 16.53
CA ALA A 59 -6.70 1.42 15.23
C ALA A 59 -6.55 2.68 14.40
N ARG A 60 -5.43 2.85 13.71
CA ARG A 60 -5.19 3.98 12.80
C ARG A 60 -5.81 3.69 11.43
N VAL A 61 -7.09 4.02 11.29
CA VAL A 61 -7.93 3.62 10.17
C VAL A 61 -7.91 4.63 9.02
N GLN A 62 -8.00 4.10 7.80
CA GLN A 62 -8.32 4.85 6.59
C GLN A 62 -9.74 4.49 6.14
N THR A 63 -10.60 5.49 5.90
CA THR A 63 -11.89 5.28 5.26
C THR A 63 -11.75 5.38 3.74
N VAL A 64 -12.37 4.43 3.05
CA VAL A 64 -12.36 4.30 1.60
C VAL A 64 -13.76 4.56 1.05
N THR A 65 -13.85 5.47 0.08
CA THR A 65 -15.07 5.81 -0.66
C THR A 65 -14.90 5.53 -2.14
N GLN A 66 -15.96 5.70 -2.93
CA GLN A 66 -15.92 5.56 -4.38
C GLN A 66 -14.85 6.45 -5.04
N ASP A 67 -14.54 7.62 -4.46
CA ASP A 67 -13.50 8.53 -4.95
C ASP A 67 -12.09 7.89 -4.93
N ASN A 68 -11.89 6.83 -4.16
CA ASN A 68 -10.65 6.06 -4.14
C ASN A 68 -10.53 5.05 -5.30
N GLY A 69 -11.46 5.04 -6.25
CA GLY A 69 -11.41 4.27 -7.48
C GLY A 69 -11.15 2.77 -7.25
N ARG A 70 -10.06 2.25 -7.81
CA ARG A 70 -9.74 0.81 -7.73
C ARG A 70 -9.55 0.26 -6.33
N VAL A 71 -9.10 1.07 -5.38
CA VAL A 71 -8.98 0.64 -3.98
C VAL A 71 -10.35 0.30 -3.41
N HIS A 72 -11.35 1.15 -3.70
CA HIS A 72 -12.73 0.91 -3.32
C HIS A 72 -13.29 -0.36 -3.99
N GLU A 73 -13.03 -0.55 -5.29
CA GLU A 73 -13.46 -1.75 -6.02
C GLU A 73 -12.89 -3.03 -5.39
N VAL A 74 -11.58 -3.08 -5.15
CA VAL A 74 -10.90 -4.22 -4.53
C VAL A 74 -11.47 -4.52 -3.14
N LEU A 75 -11.65 -3.49 -2.32
CA LEU A 75 -12.18 -3.64 -0.97
C LEU A 75 -13.66 -4.09 -0.99
N THR A 76 -14.44 -3.61 -1.95
CA THR A 76 -15.83 -4.03 -2.16
C THR A 76 -15.91 -5.50 -2.56
N GLU A 77 -15.08 -5.95 -3.49
CA GLU A 77 -15.05 -7.36 -3.91
C GLU A 77 -14.57 -8.27 -2.77
N PHE A 78 -13.56 -7.83 -2.00
CA PHE A 78 -13.11 -8.55 -0.81
C PHE A 78 -14.24 -8.68 0.22
N TYR A 79 -14.99 -7.61 0.46
CA TYR A 79 -16.15 -7.64 1.35
C TYR A 79 -17.22 -8.63 0.88
N LYS A 80 -17.54 -8.65 -0.41
CA LYS A 80 -18.51 -9.62 -0.97
C LYS A 80 -18.10 -11.07 -0.74
N ILE A 81 -16.81 -11.37 -0.80
CA ILE A 81 -16.28 -12.72 -0.63
C ILE A 81 -16.21 -13.13 0.85
N THR A 82 -15.80 -12.21 1.73
CA THR A 82 -15.43 -12.53 3.12
C THR A 82 -16.46 -12.09 4.15
N GLY A 83 -17.32 -11.12 3.81
CA GLY A 83 -18.19 -10.44 4.77
C GLY A 83 -17.47 -9.43 5.67
N VAL A 84 -16.16 -9.22 5.49
CA VAL A 84 -15.32 -8.29 6.27
C VAL A 84 -14.90 -7.12 5.40
N PRO A 85 -15.34 -5.87 5.64
CA PRO A 85 -15.07 -4.71 4.80
C PRO A 85 -13.72 -4.05 5.12
N ILE A 86 -12.71 -4.83 5.55
CA ILE A 86 -11.42 -4.34 6.06
C ILE A 86 -10.27 -5.06 5.38
N LEU A 87 -9.30 -4.29 4.89
CA LEU A 87 -7.98 -4.77 4.47
C LEU A 87 -6.87 -4.04 5.25
N ILE A 88 -5.73 -4.69 5.41
CA ILE A 88 -4.53 -4.06 5.94
C ILE A 88 -3.94 -3.16 4.86
N ASN A 89 -3.65 -1.91 5.22
CA ASN A 89 -2.97 -0.94 4.36
C ASN A 89 -1.55 -0.69 4.89
N THR A 90 -0.56 -0.85 4.02
CA THR A 90 0.84 -0.56 4.34
C THR A 90 1.57 -0.05 3.09
N SER A 91 2.57 0.82 3.27
CA SER A 91 3.39 1.31 2.17
C SER A 91 4.04 0.17 1.39
N PHE A 92 4.17 0.31 0.08
CA PHE A 92 4.90 -0.64 -0.74
C PHE A 92 6.36 -0.23 -0.83
N ASN A 93 7.18 -0.83 0.01
CA ASN A 93 8.63 -0.70 0.12
C ASN A 93 9.14 -1.81 1.02
N ASP A 94 10.42 -2.14 0.94
CA ASP A 94 11.08 -2.99 1.96
C ASP A 94 11.67 -2.13 3.08
N ASN A 95 12.25 -2.77 4.09
CA ASN A 95 12.88 -2.08 5.22
C ASN A 95 14.06 -1.22 4.73
N ASN A 96 14.18 -0.02 5.27
CA ASN A 96 15.21 0.97 4.91
C ASN A 96 15.19 1.45 3.45
N GLU A 97 14.10 1.25 2.74
CA GLU A 97 13.89 1.76 1.39
C GLU A 97 12.79 2.82 1.34
N PRO A 98 12.87 3.80 0.43
CA PRO A 98 11.76 4.70 0.16
C PRO A 98 10.58 3.93 -0.43
N ILE A 99 9.40 4.53 -0.38
CA ILE A 99 8.20 4.01 -1.08
C ILE A 99 8.51 3.93 -2.57
N VAL A 100 8.10 2.83 -3.22
CA VAL A 100 8.28 2.64 -4.66
C VAL A 100 7.69 3.81 -5.45
N PHE A 101 8.41 4.27 -6.45
CA PHE A 101 8.01 5.40 -7.28
C PHE A 101 7.78 5.00 -8.75
N THR A 102 8.52 4.02 -9.26
CA THR A 102 8.43 3.55 -10.64
C THR A 102 7.96 2.10 -10.71
N CYS A 103 7.51 1.65 -11.89
CA CYS A 103 7.20 0.24 -12.12
C CYS A 103 8.41 -0.67 -11.86
N LEU A 104 9.61 -0.17 -12.14
CA LEU A 104 10.84 -0.90 -11.91
C LEU A 104 11.14 -1.03 -10.41
N ASP A 105 10.96 0.04 -9.62
CA ASP A 105 11.07 -0.03 -8.17
C ASP A 105 10.09 -1.04 -7.59
N ALA A 106 8.86 -1.08 -8.14
CA ALA A 106 7.84 -2.03 -7.72
C ALA A 106 8.24 -3.49 -8.00
N LEU A 107 8.79 -3.77 -9.19
CA LEU A 107 9.30 -5.10 -9.54
C LEU A 107 10.49 -5.50 -8.66
N CYS A 108 11.41 -4.57 -8.39
CA CYS A 108 12.55 -4.80 -7.50
C CYS A 108 12.10 -5.08 -6.06
N CYS A 109 11.20 -4.27 -5.52
CA CYS A 109 10.63 -4.46 -4.20
C CYS A 109 9.86 -5.79 -4.12
N PHE A 110 9.07 -6.14 -5.13
CA PHE A 110 8.40 -7.42 -5.23
C PHE A 110 9.39 -8.60 -5.26
N GLY A 111 10.52 -8.46 -5.97
CA GLY A 111 11.58 -9.46 -6.02
C GLY A 111 12.23 -9.73 -4.65
N ARG A 112 12.36 -8.72 -3.81
CA ARG A 112 12.99 -8.78 -2.48
C ARG A 112 12.04 -9.16 -1.36
N THR A 113 10.77 -8.79 -1.47
CA THR A 113 9.74 -9.11 -0.46
C THR A 113 9.11 -10.48 -0.72
N ASN A 114 8.32 -11.00 0.22
CA ASN A 114 7.57 -12.25 0.07
C ASN A 114 6.09 -12.02 -0.28
N ALA A 115 5.78 -10.94 -0.99
CA ALA A 115 4.43 -10.74 -1.53
C ALA A 115 4.10 -11.81 -2.59
N ASP A 116 2.87 -12.28 -2.64
CA ASP A 116 2.44 -13.35 -3.55
C ASP A 116 2.14 -12.85 -4.95
N ILE A 117 1.59 -11.64 -5.03
CA ILE A 117 1.14 -11.00 -6.28
C ILE A 117 1.55 -9.54 -6.26
N LEU A 118 2.05 -9.05 -7.40
CA LEU A 118 2.22 -7.63 -7.71
C LEU A 118 1.22 -7.24 -8.79
N VAL A 119 0.46 -6.18 -8.54
CA VAL A 119 -0.42 -5.57 -9.55
C VAL A 119 0.13 -4.20 -9.92
N VAL A 120 0.32 -3.97 -11.22
CA VAL A 120 0.76 -2.68 -11.77
C VAL A 120 -0.18 -2.30 -12.91
N ASN A 121 -1.01 -1.29 -12.72
CA ASN A 121 -2.07 -0.90 -13.65
C ASN A 121 -3.04 -2.07 -13.93
N GLN A 122 -3.00 -2.62 -15.15
CA GLN A 122 -3.82 -3.75 -15.59
C GLN A 122 -3.04 -5.06 -15.66
N SER A 123 -1.74 -5.01 -15.40
CA SER A 123 -0.85 -6.18 -15.39
C SER A 123 -0.67 -6.72 -13.99
N TRP A 124 -0.50 -8.02 -13.86
CA TRP A 124 -0.22 -8.66 -12.60
C TRP A 124 0.85 -9.74 -12.75
N PHE A 125 1.64 -9.92 -11.71
CA PHE A 125 2.78 -10.83 -11.66
C PHE A 125 2.66 -11.72 -10.44
N LYS A 126 2.85 -13.02 -10.63
CA LYS A 126 2.90 -13.99 -9.52
C LYS A 126 4.32 -14.18 -9.03
N ARG A 127 4.45 -14.64 -7.79
CA ARG A 127 5.75 -15.04 -7.22
C ARG A 127 6.50 -16.06 -8.09
N ALA A 128 5.81 -16.97 -8.76
CA ALA A 128 6.40 -17.95 -9.66
C ALA A 128 7.16 -17.32 -10.85
N ASP A 129 6.77 -16.08 -11.24
CA ASP A 129 7.36 -15.39 -12.39
C ASP A 129 8.70 -14.72 -12.05
N ILE A 130 9.08 -14.70 -10.76
CA ILE A 130 10.25 -13.96 -10.24
C ILE A 130 11.57 -14.46 -10.78
N SER A 131 11.73 -15.73 -11.13
CA SER A 131 12.99 -16.23 -11.70
C SER A 131 13.36 -15.48 -12.98
N SER A 132 12.39 -15.18 -13.83
CA SER A 132 12.58 -14.37 -15.04
C SER A 132 12.83 -12.90 -14.71
N ILE A 133 12.14 -12.39 -13.66
CA ILE A 133 12.29 -11.00 -13.17
C ILE A 133 13.66 -10.79 -12.51
N LYS A 134 14.19 -11.76 -11.76
CA LYS A 134 15.51 -11.67 -11.11
C LYS A 134 16.67 -11.56 -12.11
N LEU A 135 16.59 -12.24 -13.24
CA LEU A 135 17.56 -12.06 -14.33
C LEU A 135 17.55 -10.61 -14.84
N PHE A 136 16.37 -10.04 -15.01
CA PHE A 136 16.20 -8.65 -15.43
C PHE A 136 16.68 -7.63 -14.37
N ILE A 137 16.49 -7.92 -13.08
CA ILE A 137 16.89 -7.07 -11.96
C ILE A 137 18.40 -7.04 -11.78
N ASN A 138 19.10 -8.18 -11.84
CA ASN A 138 20.55 -8.26 -11.63
C ASN A 138 21.33 -7.45 -12.68
N ASP A 139 20.86 -7.43 -13.93
CA ASP A 139 21.45 -6.59 -14.98
C ASP A 139 21.08 -5.11 -14.84
N SER A 140 20.05 -4.79 -14.06
CA SER A 140 19.46 -3.45 -14.01
C SER A 140 19.80 -2.64 -12.76
N GLU A 141 20.34 -3.21 -11.67
CA GLU A 141 20.63 -2.43 -10.45
C GLU A 141 21.64 -1.30 -10.71
N VAL A 142 22.66 -1.54 -11.53
CA VAL A 142 23.61 -0.52 -11.94
C VAL A 142 22.96 0.50 -12.90
N ALA A 143 22.10 0.03 -13.80
CA ALA A 143 21.34 0.88 -14.71
C ALA A 143 20.28 1.72 -13.99
N GLN A 144 19.67 1.17 -12.95
CA GLN A 144 18.68 1.87 -12.13
C GLN A 144 19.27 3.03 -11.35
N GLN A 145 20.42 2.82 -10.70
CA GLN A 145 21.08 3.89 -9.98
C GLN A 145 21.43 5.03 -10.92
N LYS A 146 21.92 4.71 -12.10
CA LYS A 146 22.26 5.68 -13.15
C LYS A 146 21.03 6.47 -13.64
N ILE A 147 19.90 5.79 -13.87
CA ILE A 147 18.63 6.44 -14.26
C ILE A 147 18.09 7.33 -13.14
N ARG A 148 18.16 6.90 -11.87
CA ARG A 148 17.77 7.74 -10.74
C ARG A 148 18.64 8.99 -10.64
N ASP A 149 19.94 8.82 -10.74
CA ASP A 149 20.91 9.93 -10.67
C ASP A 149 20.69 10.92 -11.82
N GLU A 150 20.49 10.45 -13.05
CA GLU A 150 20.16 11.27 -14.21
C GLU A 150 18.80 11.98 -14.08
N TYR A 151 17.79 11.31 -13.52
CA TYR A 151 16.47 11.90 -13.30
C TYR A 151 16.51 12.99 -12.23
N PHE A 152 17.19 12.74 -11.09
CA PHE A 152 17.41 13.73 -10.05
C PHE A 152 18.23 14.92 -10.56
N GLU A 153 19.31 14.68 -11.26
CA GLU A 153 20.12 15.74 -11.88
C GLU A 153 19.31 16.59 -12.87
N THR A 154 18.46 15.96 -13.69
CA THR A 154 17.62 16.65 -14.66
C THR A 154 16.50 17.44 -13.98
N ALA A 155 15.86 16.87 -12.94
CA ALA A 155 14.81 17.54 -12.17
C ALA A 155 15.35 18.75 -11.40
N ILE A 156 16.56 18.66 -10.84
CA ILE A 156 17.23 19.76 -10.16
C ILE A 156 17.62 20.87 -11.15
N LYS A 157 18.15 20.51 -12.32
CA LYS A 157 18.58 21.48 -13.35
C LYS A 157 17.41 22.18 -14.06
N SER A 158 16.27 21.53 -14.20
CA SER A 158 15.15 22.06 -14.97
C SER A 158 14.22 22.99 -14.19
N ASN A 159 14.35 23.05 -12.84
CA ASN A 159 13.41 23.79 -11.96
C ASN A 159 11.94 23.53 -12.33
N THR A 160 11.64 22.36 -12.89
CA THR A 160 10.36 22.05 -13.49
C THR A 160 9.46 21.46 -12.40
N THR A 161 8.37 22.15 -12.12
CA THR A 161 7.24 21.60 -11.36
C THR A 161 6.83 20.28 -12.01
N ILE A 162 6.94 19.17 -11.28
CA ILE A 162 6.56 17.84 -11.78
C ILE A 162 5.09 17.91 -12.20
N ASN A 163 4.84 17.79 -13.48
CA ASN A 163 3.50 17.89 -14.05
C ASN A 163 2.70 16.65 -13.61
N SER A 164 1.55 16.86 -12.98
CA SER A 164 0.66 15.83 -12.43
C SER A 164 0.27 14.71 -13.43
N SER A 165 0.37 14.97 -14.73
CA SER A 165 0.07 14.01 -15.79
C SER A 165 1.09 12.87 -15.92
N THR A 166 2.32 13.03 -15.42
CA THR A 166 3.36 12.00 -15.47
C THR A 166 3.28 11.07 -14.24
N GLN A 167 2.67 11.54 -13.14
CA GLN A 167 2.46 10.76 -11.93
C GLN A 167 1.41 9.65 -12.09
N SER A 168 0.54 9.72 -13.09
CA SER A 168 -0.57 8.78 -13.27
C SER A 168 -0.15 7.37 -13.77
N LYS A 169 1.12 7.14 -14.05
CA LYS A 169 1.64 5.83 -14.51
C LYS A 169 2.36 5.04 -13.44
N VAL A 170 2.50 5.59 -12.26
CA VAL A 170 3.12 4.91 -11.12
C VAL A 170 2.05 4.24 -10.29
N LEU A 171 2.40 3.20 -9.57
CA LEU A 171 1.58 2.55 -8.56
C LEU A 171 0.98 3.57 -7.59
N THR A 172 0.06 4.35 -8.09
CA THR A 172 -0.73 5.23 -7.28
C THR A 172 -1.93 4.44 -6.82
N HIS A 173 -2.11 4.24 -5.57
CA HIS A 173 -3.37 3.87 -4.93
C HIS A 173 -3.38 2.60 -4.09
N PHE A 174 -2.27 2.33 -3.40
CA PHE A 174 -2.34 1.55 -2.19
C PHE A 174 -1.68 2.33 -1.02
N PHE A 175 -2.05 3.62 -0.91
CA PHE A 175 -1.61 4.43 0.24
C PHE A 175 -2.76 5.23 0.81
#